data_e71e71755fa6118b615cfc5d9dce013a
#
_entry.id   e71e71755fa6118b615cfc5d9dce013a
#
_cell.length_a   1.000
_cell.length_b   1.000
_cell.length_c   1.000
_cell.angle_alpha   90.00
_cell.angle_beta   90.00
_cell.angle_gamma   90.00
#
_symmetry.space_group_name_H-M   'P 1'
#
loop_
_entity.id
_entity.type
_entity.pdbx_description
1 polymer ?
#
loop_
_entity_poly.entity_id
_entity_poly.type
_entity_poly.pdbx_seq_one_letter_code
_entity_poly.pdbx_strand_id
1 'polypeptide(L)'
;MGIERRTIPVTPFQQNCSLVWCTETLAAVVIDPGGDLDRILALIESGGLTVEKILLTHAHLDHAAGAATLAGQFDVPLIGPGSDDEFWLDSMPEQAQMFGFPSTEVFKPDRWLEHGDVIEWGAERFEVLHCPGHTPGHVVFYHASGVAFVGDVLFRGSVGRTDFPRGNHAQLIQSIRSRLWPLGDETVFVPGHGPESTFGLERKTNPFVLDNDA
;
A
#
# COMPACT_ATOMS: atom_id res chain seq x y z
N MET A 1 20.61 8.49 8.58
CA MET A 1 19.70 8.19 7.47
C MET A 1 18.56 7.41 8.05
N GLY A 2 17.35 7.71 7.67
CA GLY A 2 16.16 7.00 8.13
C GLY A 2 14.89 7.64 7.59
N ILE A 3 13.79 6.91 7.77
CA ILE A 3 12.47 7.39 7.41
C ILE A 3 11.68 7.79 8.65
N GLU A 4 10.83 8.79 8.49
CA GLU A 4 9.68 9.01 9.33
C GLU A 4 8.41 8.77 8.51
N ARG A 5 7.31 8.50 9.20
CA ARG A 5 6.04 8.22 8.55
C ARG A 5 4.86 8.71 9.36
N ARG A 6 3.78 9.01 8.67
CA ARG A 6 2.49 9.29 9.26
C ARG A 6 1.40 8.63 8.45
N THR A 7 0.58 7.83 9.12
CA THR A 7 -0.56 7.16 8.52
C THR A 7 -1.84 7.82 9.00
N ILE A 8 -2.76 8.08 8.09
CA ILE A 8 -4.08 8.61 8.39
C ILE A 8 -5.16 7.76 7.72
N PRO A 9 -6.24 7.45 8.43
CA PRO A 9 -7.39 6.82 7.80
C PRO A 9 -8.10 7.82 6.88
N VAL A 10 -8.33 7.41 5.64
CA VAL A 10 -9.03 8.18 4.61
C VAL A 10 -10.21 7.37 4.07
N THR A 11 -11.07 8.00 3.32
CA THR A 11 -12.29 7.43 2.73
C THR A 11 -13.31 6.93 3.78
N PRO A 12 -14.58 6.71 3.39
CA PRO A 12 -15.56 6.08 4.26
C PRO A 12 -15.16 4.68 4.76
N PHE A 13 -14.23 4.01 4.05
CA PHE A 13 -13.74 2.67 4.41
C PHE A 13 -12.60 2.71 5.43
N GLN A 14 -12.16 3.91 5.88
CA GLN A 14 -11.08 4.08 6.86
C GLN A 14 -9.77 3.39 6.39
N GLN A 15 -9.47 3.52 5.09
CA GLN A 15 -8.24 3.02 4.51
C GLN A 15 -7.05 3.87 5.00
N ASN A 16 -5.93 3.23 5.26
CA ASN A 16 -4.71 3.84 5.77
C ASN A 16 -3.84 4.41 4.65
N CYS A 17 -3.98 5.70 4.35
CA CYS A 17 -3.01 6.41 3.52
C CYS A 17 -1.74 6.72 4.34
N SER A 18 -0.58 6.39 3.80
CA SER A 18 0.71 6.62 4.47
C SER A 18 1.57 7.65 3.74
N LEU A 19 1.98 8.67 4.48
CA LEU A 19 3.00 9.65 4.08
C LEU A 19 4.33 9.22 4.70
N VAL A 20 5.36 8.96 3.89
CA VAL A 20 6.68 8.50 4.31
C VAL A 20 7.73 9.44 3.76
N TRP A 21 8.66 9.90 4.60
CA TRP A 21 9.68 10.86 4.17
C TRP A 21 11.08 10.55 4.70
N CYS A 22 12.07 10.93 3.92
CA CYS A 22 13.46 10.91 4.29
C CYS A 22 13.75 12.01 5.33
N THR A 23 14.33 11.66 6.47
CA THR A 23 14.61 12.62 7.55
C THR A 23 15.68 13.65 7.22
N GLU A 24 16.51 13.39 6.21
CA GLU A 24 17.60 14.30 5.80
C GLU A 24 17.16 15.30 4.74
N THR A 25 16.37 14.83 3.75
CA THR A 25 16.03 15.64 2.56
C THR A 25 14.61 16.19 2.59
N LEU A 26 13.74 15.69 3.48
CA LEU A 26 12.30 15.93 3.51
C LEU A 26 11.58 15.52 2.21
N ALA A 27 12.26 14.78 1.34
CA ALA A 27 11.64 14.13 0.20
C ALA A 27 10.68 13.05 0.68
N ALA A 28 9.49 13.00 0.11
CA ALA A 28 8.40 12.16 0.58
C ALA A 28 7.76 11.35 -0.55
N VAL A 29 7.16 10.22 -0.15
CA VAL A 29 6.25 9.45 -0.99
C VAL A 29 4.90 9.33 -0.28
N VAL A 30 3.81 9.27 -1.05
CA VAL A 30 2.47 9.00 -0.52
C VAL A 30 2.04 7.62 -1.02
N ILE A 31 1.66 6.76 -0.10
CA ILE A 31 1.23 5.39 -0.38
C ILE A 31 -0.29 5.32 -0.21
N ASP A 32 -0.98 4.83 -1.23
CA ASP A 32 -2.42 4.58 -1.28
C ASP A 32 -3.28 5.82 -0.90
N PRO A 33 -3.21 6.93 -1.62
CA PRO A 33 -4.06 8.09 -1.37
C PRO A 33 -5.47 7.88 -1.95
N GLY A 34 -6.28 7.04 -1.32
CA GLY A 34 -7.60 6.65 -1.81
C GLY A 34 -8.66 7.74 -1.76
N GLY A 35 -8.47 8.82 -0.98
CA GLY A 35 -9.42 9.93 -0.85
C GLY A 35 -9.02 10.92 0.22
N ASP A 36 -9.94 11.82 0.61
CA ASP A 36 -9.70 12.87 1.61
C ASP A 36 -8.42 13.69 1.35
N LEU A 37 -8.17 14.03 0.08
CA LEU A 37 -6.91 14.64 -0.38
C LEU A 37 -6.56 15.91 0.38
N ASP A 38 -7.53 16.72 0.79
CA ASP A 38 -7.31 17.94 1.59
C ASP A 38 -6.58 17.64 2.90
N ARG A 39 -6.88 16.49 3.53
CA ARG A 39 -6.21 16.07 4.76
C ARG A 39 -4.78 15.61 4.51
N ILE A 40 -4.54 14.94 3.39
CA ILE A 40 -3.20 14.52 2.96
C ILE A 40 -2.36 15.76 2.65
N LEU A 41 -2.90 16.71 1.88
CA LEU A 41 -2.24 17.97 1.52
C LEU A 41 -1.87 18.80 2.76
N ALA A 42 -2.77 18.91 3.73
CA ALA A 42 -2.50 19.62 4.98
C ALA A 42 -1.32 18.99 5.77
N LEU A 43 -1.17 17.66 5.73
CA LEU A 43 -0.04 16.97 6.34
C LEU A 43 1.28 17.25 5.62
N ILE A 44 1.27 17.21 4.30
CA ILE A 44 2.44 17.51 3.45
C ILE A 44 2.90 18.93 3.71
N GLU A 45 1.99 19.90 3.68
CA GLU A 45 2.27 21.32 3.92
C GLU A 45 2.81 21.56 5.34
N SER A 46 2.14 21.03 6.36
CA SER A 46 2.56 21.21 7.76
C SER A 46 3.91 20.57 8.07
N GLY A 47 4.29 19.51 7.34
CA GLY A 47 5.61 18.87 7.44
C GLY A 47 6.70 19.53 6.62
N GLY A 48 6.38 20.49 5.76
CA GLY A 48 7.32 21.08 4.80
C GLY A 48 7.92 20.04 3.84
N LEU A 49 7.13 19.03 3.48
CA LEU A 49 7.61 17.88 2.73
C LEU A 49 7.55 18.13 1.22
N THR A 50 8.53 17.57 0.51
CA THR A 50 8.56 17.58 -0.96
C THR A 50 8.14 16.20 -1.47
N VAL A 51 6.93 16.10 -2.03
CA VAL A 51 6.46 14.84 -2.61
C VAL A 51 7.21 14.56 -3.90
N GLU A 52 7.79 13.36 -4.02
CA GLU A 52 8.50 12.91 -5.21
C GLU A 52 7.76 11.82 -5.98
N LYS A 53 6.91 11.03 -5.32
CA LYS A 53 6.18 9.93 -5.95
C LYS A 53 4.87 9.64 -5.22
N ILE A 54 3.89 9.14 -5.98
CA ILE A 54 2.69 8.49 -5.45
C ILE A 54 2.82 7.00 -5.72
N LEU A 55 2.57 6.17 -4.70
CA LEU A 55 2.73 4.72 -4.77
C LEU A 55 1.39 4.02 -4.49
N LEU A 56 1.12 2.95 -5.24
CA LEU A 56 -0.05 2.09 -5.00
C LEU A 56 0.38 0.68 -4.65
N THR A 57 -0.18 0.15 -3.55
CA THR A 57 -0.03 -1.26 -3.18
C THR A 57 -0.87 -2.17 -4.07
N HIS A 58 -2.09 -1.75 -4.36
CA HIS A 58 -3.05 -2.44 -5.24
C HIS A 58 -4.12 -1.45 -5.75
N ALA A 59 -4.99 -1.91 -6.65
CA ALA A 59 -5.86 -1.03 -7.41
C ALA A 59 -7.33 -1.02 -6.95
N HIS A 60 -7.65 -1.36 -5.70
CA HIS A 60 -8.99 -1.14 -5.18
C HIS A 60 -9.27 0.36 -5.00
N LEU A 61 -10.53 0.72 -5.17
CA LEU A 61 -11.02 2.09 -5.19
C LEU A 61 -10.54 2.91 -3.99
N ASP A 62 -10.68 2.39 -2.79
CA ASP A 62 -10.36 3.08 -1.54
C ASP A 62 -8.85 3.28 -1.30
N HIS A 63 -7.99 2.63 -2.09
CA HIS A 63 -6.55 2.84 -2.14
C HIS A 63 -6.13 3.76 -3.29
N ALA A 64 -6.81 3.68 -4.43
CA ALA A 64 -6.32 4.25 -5.68
C ALA A 64 -7.10 5.49 -6.17
N ALA A 65 -8.31 5.76 -5.67
CA ALA A 65 -9.20 6.76 -6.29
C ALA A 65 -8.66 8.20 -6.30
N GLY A 66 -7.83 8.58 -5.33
CA GLY A 66 -7.21 9.91 -5.27
C GLY A 66 -5.82 9.99 -5.91
N ALA A 67 -5.24 8.84 -6.31
CA ALA A 67 -3.83 8.77 -6.67
C ALA A 67 -3.46 9.59 -7.91
N ALA A 68 -4.23 9.48 -9.00
CA ALA A 68 -3.98 10.25 -10.22
C ALA A 68 -4.14 11.75 -10.01
N THR A 69 -5.15 12.16 -9.22
CA THR A 69 -5.37 13.57 -8.87
C THR A 69 -4.18 14.13 -8.09
N LEU A 70 -3.71 13.39 -7.08
CA LEU A 70 -2.60 13.83 -6.24
C LEU A 70 -1.29 13.86 -7.03
N ALA A 71 -1.03 12.85 -7.88
CA ALA A 71 0.15 12.81 -8.76
C ALA A 71 0.18 14.01 -9.72
N GLY A 72 -0.95 14.33 -10.36
CA GLY A 72 -1.08 15.49 -11.23
C GLY A 72 -0.90 16.83 -10.51
N GLN A 73 -1.34 16.93 -9.24
CA GLN A 73 -1.20 18.16 -8.45
C GLN A 73 0.27 18.48 -8.11
N PHE A 74 1.08 17.46 -7.86
CA PHE A 74 2.51 17.62 -7.56
C PHE A 74 3.41 17.49 -8.80
N ASP A 75 2.87 17.11 -9.95
CA ASP A 75 3.62 16.80 -11.18
C ASP A 75 4.70 15.72 -10.91
N VAL A 76 4.30 14.63 -10.26
CA VAL A 76 5.17 13.52 -9.88
C VAL A 76 4.65 12.20 -10.41
N PRO A 77 5.53 11.18 -10.61
CA PRO A 77 5.12 9.89 -11.12
C PRO A 77 4.20 9.15 -10.14
N LEU A 78 3.18 8.50 -10.72
CA LEU A 78 2.33 7.51 -10.11
C LEU A 78 2.89 6.11 -10.42
N ILE A 79 3.25 5.34 -9.39
CA ILE A 79 3.98 4.08 -9.52
C ILE A 79 3.24 2.95 -8.82
N GLY A 80 3.12 1.81 -9.50
CA GLY A 80 2.41 0.63 -8.99
C GLY A 80 0.91 0.67 -9.24
N PRO A 81 0.23 -0.42 -8.93
CA PRO A 81 0.71 -1.69 -8.43
C PRO A 81 1.39 -2.57 -9.51
N GLY A 82 1.28 -3.91 -9.41
CA GLY A 82 1.62 -4.82 -10.50
C GLY A 82 0.59 -4.75 -11.63
N SER A 83 1.01 -5.02 -12.85
CA SER A 83 0.17 -4.89 -14.07
C SER A 83 -1.05 -5.81 -14.08
N ASP A 84 -1.04 -6.88 -13.31
CA ASP A 84 -2.20 -7.79 -13.17
C ASP A 84 -3.42 -7.12 -12.51
N ASP A 85 -3.25 -5.94 -11.91
CA ASP A 85 -4.34 -5.12 -11.35
C ASP A 85 -4.90 -4.08 -12.33
N GLU A 86 -4.44 -3.99 -13.57
CA GLU A 86 -4.92 -3.02 -14.57
C GLU A 86 -6.45 -3.04 -14.70
N PHE A 87 -7.08 -4.22 -14.67
CA PHE A 87 -8.53 -4.36 -14.79
C PHE A 87 -9.32 -3.68 -13.65
N TRP A 88 -8.73 -3.54 -12.47
CA TRP A 88 -9.32 -2.78 -11.37
C TRP A 88 -9.27 -1.28 -11.67
N LEU A 89 -8.16 -0.76 -12.21
CA LEU A 89 -8.05 0.64 -12.63
C LEU A 89 -9.00 0.96 -13.79
N ASP A 90 -9.15 0.03 -14.74
CA ASP A 90 -10.09 0.17 -15.85
C ASP A 90 -11.56 0.25 -15.38
N SER A 91 -11.89 -0.39 -14.26
CA SER A 91 -13.24 -0.40 -13.66
C SER A 91 -13.44 0.65 -12.55
N MET A 92 -12.52 1.59 -12.39
CA MET A 92 -12.56 2.61 -11.34
C MET A 92 -13.89 3.42 -11.30
N PRO A 93 -14.45 3.90 -12.44
CA PRO A 93 -15.72 4.61 -12.46
C PRO A 93 -16.90 3.76 -11.97
N GLU A 94 -16.95 2.48 -12.35
CA GLU A 94 -18.00 1.54 -11.94
C GLU A 94 -17.90 1.24 -10.44
N GLN A 95 -16.68 1.06 -9.91
CA GLN A 95 -16.45 0.89 -8.48
C GLN A 95 -16.91 2.14 -7.71
N ALA A 96 -16.56 3.35 -8.17
CA ALA A 96 -16.96 4.60 -7.55
C ALA A 96 -18.50 4.74 -7.48
N GLN A 97 -19.19 4.42 -8.57
CA GLN A 97 -20.65 4.42 -8.60
C GLN A 97 -21.25 3.40 -7.64
N MET A 98 -20.71 2.17 -7.61
CA MET A 98 -21.21 1.07 -6.77
C MET A 98 -21.08 1.38 -5.28
N PHE A 99 -19.98 2.00 -4.87
CA PHE A 99 -19.68 2.27 -3.46
C PHE A 99 -19.99 3.69 -3.00
N GLY A 100 -20.57 4.53 -3.88
CA GLY A 100 -20.93 5.90 -3.54
C GLY A 100 -19.74 6.83 -3.31
N PHE A 101 -18.61 6.56 -3.96
CA PHE A 101 -17.45 7.45 -3.98
C PHE A 101 -17.68 8.61 -4.96
N PRO A 102 -16.92 9.71 -4.82
CA PRO A 102 -16.85 10.73 -5.86
C PRO A 102 -16.50 10.11 -7.22
N SER A 103 -16.97 10.73 -8.31
CA SER A 103 -16.63 10.25 -9.64
C SER A 103 -15.12 10.22 -9.84
N THR A 104 -14.62 9.09 -10.30
CA THR A 104 -13.20 8.86 -10.62
C THR A 104 -13.08 8.54 -12.11
N GLU A 105 -11.94 8.87 -12.69
CA GLU A 105 -11.61 8.52 -14.06
C GLU A 105 -10.74 7.27 -14.10
N VAL A 106 -10.74 6.57 -15.23
CA VAL A 106 -9.76 5.53 -15.53
C VAL A 106 -8.40 6.19 -15.68
N PHE A 107 -7.40 5.60 -15.05
CA PHE A 107 -6.01 6.06 -15.19
C PHE A 107 -5.06 4.87 -15.27
N LYS A 108 -3.84 5.15 -15.71
CA LYS A 108 -2.73 4.17 -15.69
C LYS A 108 -1.56 4.77 -14.95
N PRO A 109 -0.82 3.95 -14.18
CA PRO A 109 0.40 4.41 -13.56
C PRO A 109 1.48 4.64 -14.62
N ASP A 110 2.43 5.52 -14.32
CA ASP A 110 3.61 5.75 -15.16
C ASP A 110 4.54 4.53 -15.20
N ARG A 111 4.49 3.72 -14.13
CA ARG A 111 5.26 2.48 -14.02
C ARG A 111 4.49 1.41 -13.24
N TRP A 112 4.35 0.24 -13.84
CA TRP A 112 3.95 -0.98 -13.14
C TRP A 112 5.15 -1.57 -12.36
N LEU A 113 4.85 -2.31 -11.29
CA LEU A 113 5.87 -2.88 -10.41
C LEU A 113 5.94 -4.40 -10.50
N GLU A 114 7.17 -4.92 -10.35
CA GLU A 114 7.47 -6.33 -10.27
C GLU A 114 8.19 -6.66 -8.96
N HIS A 115 8.23 -7.95 -8.61
CA HIS A 115 8.98 -8.41 -7.45
C HIS A 115 10.48 -8.14 -7.59
N GLY A 116 11.07 -7.52 -6.56
CA GLY A 116 12.49 -7.16 -6.54
C GLY A 116 12.80 -5.79 -7.13
N ASP A 117 11.78 -5.07 -7.62
CA ASP A 117 11.97 -3.66 -7.98
C ASP A 117 12.41 -2.83 -6.78
N VAL A 118 13.07 -1.71 -7.07
CA VAL A 118 13.48 -0.73 -6.07
C VAL A 118 12.86 0.62 -6.42
N ILE A 119 12.30 1.28 -5.40
CA ILE A 119 11.75 2.63 -5.50
C ILE A 119 12.61 3.54 -4.63
N GLU A 120 13.33 4.46 -5.25
CA GLU A 120 14.18 5.43 -4.57
C GLU A 120 13.47 6.78 -4.43
N TRP A 121 13.65 7.46 -3.28
CA TRP A 121 13.25 8.85 -3.07
C TRP A 121 14.16 9.51 -2.04
N GLY A 122 14.52 10.77 -2.25
CA GLY A 122 15.53 11.41 -1.40
C GLY A 122 16.79 10.56 -1.28
N ALA A 123 17.16 10.19 -0.06
CA ALA A 123 18.30 9.30 0.23
C ALA A 123 17.84 7.88 0.65
N GLU A 124 16.57 7.55 0.45
CA GLU A 124 15.95 6.30 0.92
C GLU A 124 15.43 5.45 -0.23
N ARG A 125 15.06 4.21 0.08
CA ARG A 125 14.50 3.29 -0.92
C ARG A 125 13.58 2.26 -0.30
N PHE A 126 12.57 1.83 -1.07
CA PHE A 126 11.79 0.62 -0.82
C PHE A 126 12.25 -0.52 -1.72
N GLU A 127 12.24 -1.72 -1.16
CA GLU A 127 12.21 -2.96 -1.91
C GLU A 127 10.76 -3.37 -2.14
N VAL A 128 10.42 -3.78 -3.37
CA VAL A 128 9.07 -4.16 -3.77
C VAL A 128 8.91 -5.68 -3.72
N LEU A 129 7.89 -6.14 -3.03
CA LEU A 129 7.55 -7.55 -2.93
C LEU A 129 6.18 -7.79 -3.58
N HIS A 130 6.13 -8.59 -4.64
CA HIS A 130 4.85 -9.02 -5.22
C HIS A 130 4.19 -10.04 -4.30
N CYS A 131 3.00 -9.70 -3.79
CA CYS A 131 2.25 -10.46 -2.78
C CYS A 131 0.79 -10.67 -3.23
N PRO A 132 0.56 -11.42 -4.31
CA PRO A 132 -0.76 -11.63 -4.86
C PRO A 132 -1.64 -12.48 -3.95
N GLY A 133 -2.96 -12.34 -4.14
CA GLY A 133 -3.98 -13.14 -3.48
C GLY A 133 -5.20 -12.35 -3.05
N HIS A 134 -5.05 -11.17 -2.46
CA HIS A 134 -6.13 -10.19 -2.29
C HIS A 134 -6.52 -9.61 -3.66
N THR A 135 -5.56 -9.05 -4.37
CA THR A 135 -5.61 -8.81 -5.81
C THR A 135 -4.42 -9.49 -6.49
N PRO A 136 -4.46 -9.73 -7.82
CA PRO A 136 -3.37 -10.42 -8.51
C PRO A 136 -2.11 -9.55 -8.66
N GLY A 137 -2.24 -8.23 -8.74
CA GLY A 137 -1.14 -7.28 -8.89
C GLY A 137 -0.64 -6.68 -7.58
N HIS A 138 -1.09 -7.17 -6.41
CA HIS A 138 -0.75 -6.59 -5.12
C HIS A 138 0.75 -6.59 -4.84
N VAL A 139 1.30 -5.44 -4.42
CA VAL A 139 2.70 -5.27 -4.00
C VAL A 139 2.79 -4.73 -2.57
N VAL A 140 3.92 -5.03 -1.94
CA VAL A 140 4.28 -4.55 -0.60
C VAL A 140 5.55 -3.73 -0.73
N PHE A 141 5.64 -2.60 -0.02
CA PHE A 141 6.83 -1.76 0.06
C PHE A 141 7.55 -2.02 1.37
N TYR A 142 8.77 -2.55 1.29
CA TYR A 142 9.61 -2.82 2.46
C TYR A 142 10.78 -1.85 2.55
N HIS A 143 10.99 -1.30 3.74
CA HIS A 143 12.13 -0.44 4.06
C HIS A 143 13.10 -1.13 5.01
N ALA A 144 14.40 -0.98 4.77
CA ALA A 144 15.47 -1.63 5.53
C ALA A 144 15.52 -1.24 7.03
N SER A 145 14.77 -0.22 7.47
CA SER A 145 14.56 0.06 8.90
C SER A 145 13.64 -0.93 9.60
N GLY A 146 13.15 -1.97 8.92
CA GLY A 146 12.22 -2.95 9.47
C GLY A 146 10.76 -2.49 9.44
N VAL A 147 10.36 -1.74 8.42
CA VAL A 147 8.97 -1.31 8.22
C VAL A 147 8.48 -1.79 6.84
N ALA A 148 7.27 -2.37 6.80
CA ALA A 148 6.60 -2.81 5.58
C ALA A 148 5.22 -2.17 5.45
N PHE A 149 4.88 -1.61 4.28
CA PHE A 149 3.54 -1.15 3.93
C PHE A 149 2.89 -2.26 3.12
N VAL A 150 1.97 -2.98 3.76
CA VAL A 150 1.50 -4.27 3.24
C VAL A 150 0.14 -4.19 2.54
N GLY A 151 -0.47 -2.99 2.47
CA GLY A 151 -1.82 -2.86 1.93
C GLY A 151 -2.76 -3.89 2.54
N ASP A 152 -3.51 -4.57 1.70
CA ASP A 152 -4.53 -5.54 2.11
C ASP A 152 -4.05 -7.01 2.08
N VAL A 153 -2.74 -7.23 2.28
CA VAL A 153 -2.20 -8.60 2.39
C VAL A 153 -2.40 -9.15 3.79
N LEU A 154 -2.02 -8.39 4.81
CA LEU A 154 -2.02 -8.83 6.20
C LEU A 154 -2.56 -7.74 7.12
N PHE A 155 -3.43 -8.13 8.05
CA PHE A 155 -3.97 -7.26 9.09
C PHE A 155 -3.67 -7.83 10.47
N ARG A 156 -3.78 -7.00 11.49
CA ARG A 156 -3.67 -7.47 12.87
C ARG A 156 -4.80 -8.47 13.17
N GLY A 157 -4.43 -9.74 13.34
CA GLY A 157 -5.36 -10.84 13.62
C GLY A 157 -6.22 -11.28 12.43
N SER A 158 -5.94 -10.82 11.20
CA SER A 158 -6.67 -11.17 10.00
C SER A 158 -5.79 -11.10 8.75
N VAL A 159 -6.39 -11.41 7.59
CA VAL A 159 -5.77 -11.26 6.27
C VAL A 159 -6.76 -10.61 5.31
N GLY A 160 -6.28 -10.11 4.17
CA GLY A 160 -7.13 -9.57 3.12
C GLY A 160 -8.16 -10.57 2.63
N ARG A 161 -9.35 -10.07 2.28
CA ARG A 161 -10.38 -10.90 1.65
C ARG A 161 -9.94 -11.31 0.25
N THR A 162 -10.45 -12.44 -0.21
CA THR A 162 -10.05 -13.05 -1.49
C THR A 162 -11.22 -13.49 -2.36
N ASP A 163 -12.40 -12.97 -2.05
CA ASP A 163 -13.67 -13.27 -2.74
C ASP A 163 -13.99 -12.23 -3.84
N PHE A 164 -13.13 -11.26 -4.06
CA PHE A 164 -13.19 -10.35 -5.20
C PHE A 164 -12.66 -11.01 -6.49
N PRO A 165 -12.99 -10.46 -7.68
CA PRO A 165 -12.49 -10.96 -8.94
C PRO A 165 -10.98 -11.21 -8.94
N ARG A 166 -10.56 -12.41 -9.35
CA ARG A 166 -9.16 -12.89 -9.37
C ARG A 166 -8.49 -13.01 -8.01
N GLY A 167 -9.23 -12.85 -6.89
CA GLY A 167 -8.71 -13.15 -5.56
C GLY A 167 -8.45 -14.65 -5.37
N ASN A 168 -7.44 -14.99 -4.54
CA ASN A 168 -7.04 -16.38 -4.28
C ASN A 168 -6.46 -16.53 -2.86
N HIS A 169 -7.22 -17.18 -1.98
CA HIS A 169 -6.82 -17.33 -0.58
C HIS A 169 -5.52 -18.12 -0.40
N ALA A 170 -5.38 -19.24 -1.11
CA ALA A 170 -4.16 -20.06 -0.99
C ALA A 170 -2.91 -19.29 -1.44
N GLN A 171 -3.04 -18.48 -2.48
CA GLN A 171 -1.97 -17.62 -2.97
C GLN A 171 -1.64 -16.50 -1.98
N LEU A 172 -2.65 -15.89 -1.33
CA LEU A 172 -2.44 -14.88 -0.28
C LEU A 172 -1.63 -15.45 0.88
N ILE A 173 -2.03 -16.62 1.41
CA ILE A 173 -1.30 -17.27 2.50
C ILE A 173 0.14 -17.63 2.08
N GLN A 174 0.31 -18.12 0.85
CA GLN A 174 1.65 -18.38 0.30
C GLN A 174 2.48 -17.10 0.21
N SER A 175 1.91 -15.99 -0.28
CA SER A 175 2.60 -14.68 -0.35
C SER A 175 3.07 -14.23 1.03
N ILE A 176 2.21 -14.29 2.04
CA ILE A 176 2.56 -13.93 3.41
C ILE A 176 3.75 -14.78 3.90
N ARG A 177 3.65 -16.11 3.80
CA ARG A 177 4.68 -17.01 4.31
C ARG A 177 6.00 -16.92 3.56
N SER A 178 5.96 -16.79 2.23
CA SER A 178 7.18 -16.82 1.40
C SER A 178 7.83 -15.46 1.19
N ARG A 179 7.09 -14.35 1.35
CA ARG A 179 7.57 -12.98 1.09
C ARG A 179 7.70 -12.13 2.34
N LEU A 180 6.75 -12.24 3.29
CA LEU A 180 6.75 -11.39 4.48
C LEU A 180 7.52 -12.01 5.65
N TRP A 181 7.33 -13.30 5.94
CA TRP A 181 8.03 -13.95 7.05
C TRP A 181 9.57 -13.88 6.97
N PRO A 182 10.21 -13.99 5.78
CA PRO A 182 11.66 -13.82 5.66
C PRO A 182 12.20 -12.46 6.05
N LEU A 183 11.36 -11.41 6.11
CA LEU A 183 11.77 -10.07 6.53
C LEU A 183 12.03 -9.96 8.04
N GLY A 184 11.69 -11.00 8.81
CA GLY A 184 11.99 -11.10 10.25
C GLY A 184 10.82 -10.69 11.14
N ASP A 185 10.77 -11.31 12.31
CA ASP A 185 9.69 -11.20 13.31
C ASP A 185 9.52 -9.77 13.86
N GLU A 186 10.60 -9.00 13.94
CA GLU A 186 10.61 -7.61 14.45
C GLU A 186 10.11 -6.58 13.44
N THR A 187 9.89 -6.97 12.18
CA THR A 187 9.37 -6.07 11.16
C THR A 187 7.97 -5.59 11.53
N VAL A 188 7.82 -4.27 11.66
CA VAL A 188 6.53 -3.61 11.84
C VAL A 188 5.84 -3.48 10.49
N PHE A 189 4.58 -3.80 10.40
CA PHE A 189 3.83 -3.54 9.19
C PHE A 189 2.68 -2.56 9.39
N VAL A 190 2.48 -1.73 8.35
CA VAL A 190 1.36 -0.80 8.21
C VAL A 190 0.38 -1.44 7.23
N PRO A 191 -0.80 -1.87 7.69
CA PRO A 191 -1.82 -2.46 6.84
C PRO A 191 -2.63 -1.40 6.10
N GLY A 192 -3.36 -1.80 5.06
CA GLY A 192 -4.32 -0.94 4.37
C GLY A 192 -5.50 -0.53 5.26
N HIS A 193 -5.84 -1.31 6.28
CA HIS A 193 -6.90 -1.00 7.23
C HIS A 193 -6.52 -1.41 8.65
N GLY A 194 -6.99 -0.61 9.63
CA GLY A 194 -6.81 -0.91 11.05
C GLY A 194 -5.40 -0.62 11.58
N PRO A 195 -5.06 -1.18 12.75
CA PRO A 195 -3.80 -0.86 13.44
C PRO A 195 -2.61 -1.64 12.91
N GLU A 196 -1.43 -1.08 13.12
CA GLU A 196 -0.13 -1.74 12.90
C GLU A 196 0.03 -2.98 13.77
N SER A 197 0.92 -3.90 13.33
CA SER A 197 1.35 -5.06 14.07
C SER A 197 2.80 -5.44 13.67
N THR A 198 3.29 -6.57 14.14
CA THR A 198 4.58 -7.13 13.72
C THR A 198 4.39 -8.51 13.09
N PHE A 199 5.28 -8.89 12.18
CA PHE A 199 5.20 -10.21 11.56
C PHE A 199 5.32 -11.33 12.58
N GLY A 200 6.16 -11.15 13.61
CA GLY A 200 6.33 -12.15 14.68
C GLY A 200 5.08 -12.33 15.56
N LEU A 201 4.31 -11.25 15.80
CA LEU A 201 3.04 -11.37 16.51
C LEU A 201 2.02 -12.13 15.66
N GLU A 202 1.86 -11.74 14.40
CA GLU A 202 0.88 -12.37 13.52
C GLU A 202 1.20 -13.85 13.23
N ARG A 203 2.46 -14.19 13.04
CA ARG A 203 2.90 -15.57 12.87
C ARG A 203 2.49 -16.46 14.06
N LYS A 204 2.46 -15.91 15.28
CA LYS A 204 2.16 -16.64 16.52
C LYS A 204 0.68 -16.62 16.89
N THR A 205 -0.09 -15.61 16.46
CA THR A 205 -1.44 -15.38 17.00
C THR A 205 -2.52 -15.23 15.96
N ASN A 206 -2.18 -14.95 14.71
CA ASN A 206 -3.17 -14.73 13.65
C ASN A 206 -3.71 -16.06 13.13
N PRO A 207 -5.02 -16.36 13.32
CA PRO A 207 -5.60 -17.67 13.01
C PRO A 207 -5.54 -18.07 11.54
N PHE A 208 -5.30 -17.13 10.62
CA PHE A 208 -5.22 -17.38 9.18
C PHE A 208 -3.83 -17.81 8.72
N VAL A 209 -2.79 -17.46 9.47
CA VAL A 209 -1.39 -17.65 9.06
C VAL A 209 -0.51 -18.27 10.12
N LEU A 210 -1.09 -18.80 11.20
CA LEU A 210 -0.37 -19.54 12.23
C LEU A 210 0.60 -20.55 11.60
N ASP A 211 1.82 -20.58 12.10
CA ASP A 211 2.72 -21.69 11.84
C ASP A 211 2.24 -22.87 12.69
N ASN A 212 1.63 -23.88 12.03
CA ASN A 212 1.13 -25.09 12.70
C ASN A 212 2.26 -26.04 13.18
N ASP A 213 3.50 -25.61 13.07
CA ASP A 213 4.70 -26.39 13.41
C ASP A 213 5.37 -25.94 14.72
N ALA A 214 4.61 -25.40 15.67
CA ALA A 214 5.12 -25.05 17.01
C ALA A 214 4.61 -26.03 18.08
#